data_c77aaa028feadf4cf409a32b0008af96
#
_entry.id   c77aaa028feadf4cf409a32b0008af96
#
_cell.length_a   1.000
_cell.length_b   1.000
_cell.length_c   1.000
_cell.angle_alpha   90.00
_cell.angle_beta   90.00
_cell.angle_gamma   90.00
#
_symmetry.space_group_name_H-M   'P 1'
#
loop_
_entity.id
_entity.type
_entity.pdbx_description
1 polymer ?
#
loop_
_entity_poly.entity_id
_entity_poly.type
_entity_poly.pdbx_seq_one_letter_code
_entity_poly.pdbx_strand_id
1 'polypeptide(L)'
;MVKYKKSTHKKGKVMENNLKESLISKDFFPDGIKIDESNIFPVAVVATMSSGKSTLINALLGKEMLPSSNAACTALNYSILDDDRKSKEIICVTDTSGKTRIIEENLAEELHRINEAQDVTNVFIRSHIDGVLNTDRALLIIDTPGPNNSRTTVHENVLHDIVKKMRGGVFLYLLNATQLGVYDDKSLLIFLKEIVRKNPEIKIVFAINKVDELDEEYESIQGLVDNAKKYIEDIGFVQPDIIPLSARAALLFKKVLTKQELTRKEKMEFIGLYDLYEATDFNMRKYAITKELKNQAEIIDGTNYSVGDLNQAIANTGITMLESYIQKAQILSSGQIKNTLKVRIK
;
A
#
# COMPACT_ATOMS: atom_id res chain seq x y z
N MET A 1 -24.67 65.20 34.27
CA MET A 1 -25.24 63.87 33.85
C MET A 1 -24.65 63.46 32.53
N VAL A 2 -23.63 62.66 32.52
CA VAL A 2 -22.94 62.19 31.31
C VAL A 2 -23.23 60.69 31.16
N LYS A 3 -23.93 60.32 30.10
CA LYS A 3 -24.28 58.93 29.78
C LYS A 3 -23.11 58.25 29.05
N TYR A 4 -22.48 57.27 29.70
CA TYR A 4 -21.52 56.37 29.06
C TYR A 4 -22.28 55.35 28.16
N LYS A 5 -21.99 55.34 26.84
CA LYS A 5 -22.36 54.26 25.94
C LYS A 5 -21.33 53.16 26.04
N LYS A 6 -21.76 51.98 26.47
CA LYS A 6 -20.97 50.74 26.40
C LYS A 6 -20.96 50.24 24.94
N SER A 7 -19.80 50.25 24.31
CA SER A 7 -19.53 49.59 23.05
C SER A 7 -19.23 48.10 23.32
N THR A 8 -20.15 47.23 22.96
CA THR A 8 -19.93 45.78 22.97
C THR A 8 -19.27 45.35 21.65
N HIS A 9 -17.96 45.21 21.66
CA HIS A 9 -17.24 44.51 20.59
C HIS A 9 -17.49 43.01 20.76
N LYS A 10 -18.43 42.46 19.98
CA LYS A 10 -18.47 41.02 19.71
C LYS A 10 -17.33 40.71 18.74
N LYS A 11 -16.23 40.17 19.24
CA LYS A 11 -15.25 39.43 18.44
C LYS A 11 -15.92 38.15 17.96
N GLY A 12 -16.42 38.16 16.72
CA GLY A 12 -16.80 36.97 16.01
C GLY A 12 -15.53 36.12 15.77
N LYS A 13 -15.43 35.00 16.47
CA LYS A 13 -14.47 33.95 16.19
C LYS A 13 -14.93 33.32 14.89
N VAL A 14 -14.36 33.73 13.77
CA VAL A 14 -14.47 33.00 12.51
C VAL A 14 -13.71 31.71 12.76
N MET A 15 -14.41 30.62 13.07
CA MET A 15 -13.89 29.28 12.91
C MET A 15 -13.78 29.08 11.39
N GLU A 16 -12.59 29.23 10.83
CA GLU A 16 -12.26 28.62 9.56
C GLU A 16 -12.41 27.11 9.74
N ASN A 17 -13.56 26.58 9.36
CA ASN A 17 -13.72 25.16 9.10
C ASN A 17 -12.86 24.89 7.85
N ASN A 18 -11.59 24.55 8.05
CA ASN A 18 -10.77 23.89 7.04
C ASN A 18 -11.37 22.51 6.80
N LEU A 19 -12.40 22.47 5.93
CA LEU A 19 -12.92 21.21 5.41
C LEU A 19 -11.75 20.51 4.70
N LYS A 20 -11.32 19.38 5.23
CA LYS A 20 -10.31 18.54 4.57
C LYS A 20 -10.84 18.15 3.20
N GLU A 21 -10.04 18.39 2.18
CA GLU A 21 -10.40 17.98 0.82
C GLU A 21 -10.35 16.45 0.71
N SER A 22 -11.40 15.84 0.16
CA SER A 22 -11.45 14.40 -0.05
C SER A 22 -10.48 13.95 -1.14
N LEU A 23 -9.64 12.98 -0.83
CA LEU A 23 -8.68 12.39 -1.77
C LEU A 23 -9.27 11.24 -2.60
N ILE A 24 -10.48 10.81 -2.30
CA ILE A 24 -11.20 9.75 -3.00
C ILE A 24 -12.68 10.06 -3.10
N SER A 25 -13.33 9.64 -4.19
CA SER A 25 -14.77 9.83 -4.38
C SER A 25 -15.57 8.96 -3.42
N LYS A 26 -16.70 9.48 -2.93
CA LYS A 26 -17.64 8.73 -2.10
C LYS A 26 -18.18 7.47 -2.79
N ASP A 27 -18.36 7.53 -4.11
CA ASP A 27 -18.86 6.42 -4.93
C ASP A 27 -17.91 5.20 -4.96
N PHE A 28 -16.76 5.33 -4.33
CA PHE A 28 -15.81 4.22 -4.18
C PHE A 28 -16.27 3.21 -3.12
N PHE A 29 -17.03 3.65 -2.12
CA PHE A 29 -17.40 2.83 -0.97
C PHE A 29 -18.71 2.09 -1.19
N PRO A 30 -18.86 0.87 -0.63
CA PRO A 30 -20.09 0.10 -0.73
C PRO A 30 -21.26 0.78 -0.04
N ASP A 31 -22.46 0.58 -0.57
CA ASP A 31 -23.69 1.05 0.06
C ASP A 31 -23.87 0.46 1.46
N GLY A 32 -24.37 1.27 2.39
CA GLY A 32 -24.62 0.84 3.78
C GLY A 32 -23.42 1.02 4.73
N ILE A 33 -22.21 1.30 4.23
CA ILE A 33 -21.04 1.65 5.06
C ILE A 33 -20.93 3.17 5.18
N LYS A 34 -20.99 3.65 6.41
CA LYS A 34 -20.78 5.09 6.70
C LYS A 34 -19.29 5.38 6.85
N ILE A 35 -18.72 5.99 5.81
CA ILE A 35 -17.32 6.44 5.79
C ILE A 35 -17.32 7.93 5.47
N ASP A 36 -16.48 8.68 6.18
CA ASP A 36 -16.15 10.06 5.83
C ASP A 36 -14.94 10.04 4.90
N GLU A 37 -15.19 10.22 3.61
CA GLU A 37 -14.16 10.19 2.56
C GLU A 37 -13.08 11.25 2.73
N SER A 38 -13.36 12.33 3.47
CA SER A 38 -12.36 13.37 3.79
C SER A 38 -11.26 12.84 4.74
N ASN A 39 -11.54 11.77 5.48
CA ASN A 39 -10.64 11.13 6.42
C ASN A 39 -9.98 9.88 5.84
N ILE A 40 -9.93 9.73 4.53
CA ILE A 40 -9.32 8.57 3.86
C ILE A 40 -8.04 8.99 3.12
N PHE A 41 -6.99 8.15 3.24
CA PHE A 41 -5.77 8.22 2.45
C PHE A 41 -5.65 6.99 1.55
N PRO A 42 -5.90 7.12 0.24
CA PRO A 42 -5.88 5.98 -0.66
C PRO A 42 -4.46 5.64 -1.13
N VAL A 43 -4.16 4.34 -1.15
CA VAL A 43 -2.97 3.73 -1.75
C VAL A 43 -3.42 2.67 -2.74
N ALA A 44 -3.31 2.94 -4.03
CA ALA A 44 -3.64 1.97 -5.07
C ALA A 44 -2.39 1.16 -5.45
N VAL A 45 -2.46 -0.15 -5.26
CA VAL A 45 -1.38 -1.08 -5.62
C VAL A 45 -1.55 -1.50 -7.07
N VAL A 46 -0.63 -1.08 -7.92
CA VAL A 46 -0.66 -1.29 -9.37
C VAL A 46 0.51 -2.18 -9.77
N ALA A 47 0.24 -3.20 -10.58
CA ALA A 47 1.28 -4.13 -11.03
C ALA A 47 0.85 -4.85 -12.29
N THR A 48 1.81 -5.34 -13.06
CA THR A 48 1.57 -6.38 -14.07
C THR A 48 1.33 -7.74 -13.41
N MET A 49 0.91 -8.71 -14.20
CA MET A 49 0.63 -10.06 -13.71
C MET A 49 1.87 -10.68 -13.05
N SER A 50 1.67 -11.51 -12.03
CA SER A 50 2.72 -12.25 -11.31
C SER A 50 3.78 -11.42 -10.59
N SER A 51 3.61 -10.12 -10.43
CA SER A 51 4.52 -9.27 -9.64
C SER A 51 4.40 -9.47 -8.12
N GLY A 52 3.41 -10.23 -7.66
CA GLY A 52 3.21 -10.52 -6.22
C GLY A 52 2.35 -9.48 -5.49
N LYS A 53 1.42 -8.83 -6.19
CA LYS A 53 0.56 -7.77 -5.64
C LYS A 53 -0.26 -8.22 -4.43
N SER A 54 -1.00 -9.33 -4.53
CA SER A 54 -1.77 -9.88 -3.40
C SER A 54 -0.86 -10.31 -2.24
N THR A 55 0.32 -10.86 -2.54
CA THR A 55 1.31 -11.21 -1.52
C THR A 55 1.81 -9.97 -0.77
N LEU A 56 2.04 -8.85 -1.49
CA LEU A 56 2.45 -7.59 -0.87
C LEU A 56 1.35 -7.03 0.04
N ILE A 57 0.10 -7.04 -0.42
CA ILE A 57 -1.02 -6.58 0.41
C ILE A 57 -1.17 -7.47 1.66
N ASN A 58 -1.07 -8.79 1.51
CA ASN A 58 -1.06 -9.72 2.64
C ASN A 58 0.12 -9.48 3.59
N ALA A 59 1.30 -9.12 3.06
CA ALA A 59 2.46 -8.76 3.89
C ALA A 59 2.25 -7.47 4.68
N LEU A 60 1.59 -6.46 4.09
CA LEU A 60 1.19 -5.25 4.81
C LEU A 60 0.20 -5.58 5.93
N LEU A 61 -0.78 -6.46 5.66
CA LEU A 61 -1.77 -6.93 6.64
C LEU A 61 -1.16 -7.87 7.71
N GLY A 62 -0.01 -8.49 7.43
CA GLY A 62 0.60 -9.51 8.30
C GLY A 62 -0.15 -10.85 8.33
N LYS A 63 -1.09 -11.08 7.39
CA LYS A 63 -1.91 -12.30 7.28
C LYS A 63 -2.43 -12.49 5.85
N GLU A 64 -2.81 -13.73 5.53
CA GLU A 64 -3.41 -14.04 4.22
C GLU A 64 -4.91 -13.70 4.21
N MET A 65 -5.26 -12.66 3.48
CA MET A 65 -6.65 -12.26 3.23
C MET A 65 -6.99 -12.28 1.74
N LEU A 66 -6.04 -11.90 0.89
CA LEU A 66 -6.21 -11.95 -0.55
C LEU A 66 -5.65 -13.27 -1.09
N PRO A 67 -6.29 -13.87 -2.10
CA PRO A 67 -5.76 -15.09 -2.71
C PRO A 67 -4.43 -14.79 -3.40
N SER A 68 -3.41 -15.59 -3.11
CA SER A 68 -2.07 -15.49 -3.69
C SER A 68 -1.82 -16.48 -4.84
N SER A 69 -2.87 -17.20 -5.30
CA SER A 69 -2.72 -18.22 -6.33
C SER A 69 -2.59 -17.61 -7.73
N ASN A 70 -1.73 -18.23 -8.56
CA ASN A 70 -1.59 -17.95 -9.99
C ASN A 70 -2.81 -18.42 -10.83
N ALA A 71 -3.83 -18.99 -10.20
CA ALA A 71 -5.08 -19.28 -10.89
C ALA A 71 -5.67 -17.94 -11.34
N ALA A 72 -6.18 -17.89 -12.56
CA ALA A 72 -6.91 -16.75 -13.10
C ALA A 72 -8.12 -16.47 -12.19
N CYS A 73 -7.86 -15.83 -11.06
CA CYS A 73 -8.88 -15.41 -10.13
C CYS A 73 -9.79 -14.45 -10.88
N THR A 74 -11.07 -14.62 -10.71
CA THR A 74 -12.09 -13.65 -11.04
C THR A 74 -11.56 -12.25 -10.74
N ALA A 75 -11.81 -11.31 -11.64
CA ALA A 75 -11.35 -9.91 -11.53
C ALA A 75 -12.05 -9.19 -10.38
N LEU A 76 -11.85 -9.67 -9.16
CA LEU A 76 -12.39 -9.08 -7.95
C LEU A 76 -11.56 -7.84 -7.57
N ASN A 77 -12.26 -6.77 -7.26
CA ASN A 77 -11.65 -5.57 -6.71
C ASN A 77 -11.64 -5.67 -5.20
N TYR A 78 -10.46 -5.71 -4.62
CA TYR A 78 -10.31 -5.67 -3.17
C TYR A 78 -9.96 -4.26 -2.71
N SER A 79 -10.59 -3.85 -1.61
CA SER A 79 -10.29 -2.60 -0.91
C SER A 79 -10.21 -2.87 0.58
N ILE A 80 -9.12 -2.48 1.20
CA ILE A 80 -8.85 -2.73 2.61
C ILE A 80 -8.72 -1.39 3.33
N LEU A 81 -9.67 -1.12 4.23
CA LEU A 81 -9.62 0.04 5.11
C LEU A 81 -8.97 -0.34 6.44
N ASP A 82 -7.89 0.37 6.77
CA ASP A 82 -7.25 0.23 8.07
C ASP A 82 -8.08 0.87 9.18
N ASP A 83 -8.32 0.12 10.24
CA ASP A 83 -9.03 0.59 11.44
C ASP A 83 -8.18 0.39 12.70
N ASP A 84 -7.45 1.43 13.10
CA ASP A 84 -6.61 1.44 14.31
C ASP A 84 -7.39 1.19 15.61
N ARG A 85 -8.71 1.38 15.59
CA ARG A 85 -9.56 1.13 16.78
C ARG A 85 -9.66 -0.35 17.12
N LYS A 86 -9.05 -1.22 16.30
CA LYS A 86 -9.10 -2.69 16.46
C LYS A 86 -10.54 -3.20 16.63
N SER A 87 -11.47 -2.56 15.93
CA SER A 87 -12.85 -3.02 15.88
C SER A 87 -12.90 -4.39 15.20
N LYS A 88 -14.03 -5.10 15.38
CA LYS A 88 -14.23 -6.39 14.72
C LYS A 88 -14.01 -6.25 13.21
N GLU A 89 -13.23 -7.15 12.64
CA GLU A 89 -13.04 -7.22 11.19
C GLU A 89 -14.37 -7.51 10.51
N ILE A 90 -14.60 -6.87 9.38
CA ILE A 90 -15.78 -7.10 8.56
C ILE A 90 -15.39 -7.23 7.10
N ILE A 91 -16.14 -8.03 6.37
CA ILE A 91 -16.08 -8.12 4.91
C ILE A 91 -17.42 -7.65 4.36
N CYS A 92 -17.37 -6.72 3.41
CA CYS A 92 -18.53 -6.27 2.68
C CYS A 92 -18.38 -6.71 1.22
N VAL A 93 -19.32 -7.47 0.72
CA VAL A 93 -19.30 -8.09 -0.61
C VAL A 93 -20.39 -7.48 -1.46
N THR A 94 -20.04 -7.00 -2.64
CA THR A 94 -21.00 -6.50 -3.64
C THR A 94 -21.04 -7.47 -4.83
N ASP A 95 -22.24 -7.94 -5.17
CA ASP A 95 -22.45 -8.83 -6.31
C ASP A 95 -22.65 -8.08 -7.64
N THR A 96 -22.78 -8.82 -8.72
CA THR A 96 -23.00 -8.29 -10.07
C THR A 96 -24.31 -7.53 -10.25
N SER A 97 -25.28 -7.71 -9.33
CA SER A 97 -26.53 -6.97 -9.29
C SER A 97 -26.44 -5.65 -8.52
N GLY A 98 -25.27 -5.39 -7.90
CA GLY A 98 -25.04 -4.23 -7.04
C GLY A 98 -25.53 -4.43 -5.59
N LYS A 99 -26.03 -5.63 -5.23
CA LYS A 99 -26.47 -5.91 -3.87
C LYS A 99 -25.27 -6.14 -2.97
N THR A 100 -25.29 -5.51 -1.80
CA THR A 100 -24.23 -5.58 -0.80
C THR A 100 -24.65 -6.44 0.38
N ARG A 101 -23.75 -7.30 0.87
CA ARG A 101 -23.88 -8.07 2.11
C ARG A 101 -22.68 -7.84 3.02
N ILE A 102 -22.91 -7.81 4.33
CA ILE A 102 -21.86 -7.67 5.35
C ILE A 102 -21.68 -9.01 6.06
N ILE A 103 -20.43 -9.41 6.24
CA ILE A 103 -20.00 -10.66 6.86
C ILE A 103 -19.11 -10.29 8.05
N GLU A 104 -19.43 -10.84 9.22
CA GLU A 104 -18.74 -10.52 10.47
C GLU A 104 -18.17 -11.76 11.17
N GLU A 105 -18.45 -12.96 10.65
CA GLU A 105 -18.05 -14.24 11.23
C GLU A 105 -17.47 -15.15 10.16
N ASN A 106 -16.61 -16.09 10.58
CA ASN A 106 -15.97 -17.07 9.70
C ASN A 106 -15.27 -16.44 8.47
N LEU A 107 -14.61 -15.31 8.68
CA LEU A 107 -14.09 -14.46 7.59
C LEU A 107 -13.15 -15.22 6.65
N ALA A 108 -12.30 -16.12 7.16
CA ALA A 108 -11.37 -16.89 6.34
C ALA A 108 -12.08 -17.85 5.38
N GLU A 109 -13.12 -18.57 5.88
CA GLU A 109 -13.93 -19.48 5.05
C GLU A 109 -14.75 -18.70 4.02
N GLU A 110 -15.32 -17.57 4.43
CA GLU A 110 -16.09 -16.71 3.54
C GLU A 110 -15.21 -16.09 2.44
N LEU A 111 -13.99 -15.65 2.76
CA LEU A 111 -13.03 -15.18 1.75
C LEU A 111 -12.70 -16.27 0.72
N HIS A 112 -12.55 -17.53 1.17
CA HIS A 112 -12.33 -18.64 0.25
C HIS A 112 -13.53 -18.81 -0.69
N ARG A 113 -14.75 -18.80 -0.17
CA ARG A 113 -15.99 -18.89 -0.97
C ARG A 113 -16.14 -17.70 -1.95
N ILE A 114 -15.86 -16.50 -1.48
CA ILE A 114 -15.89 -15.27 -2.30
C ILE A 114 -14.93 -15.37 -3.48
N ASN A 115 -13.72 -15.90 -3.26
CA ASN A 115 -12.71 -16.07 -4.29
C ASN A 115 -13.11 -17.09 -5.38
N GLU A 116 -13.98 -18.02 -5.08
CA GLU A 116 -14.52 -18.99 -6.02
C GLU A 116 -15.84 -18.53 -6.68
N ALA A 117 -16.47 -17.48 -6.15
CA ALA A 117 -17.74 -16.97 -6.64
C ALA A 117 -17.58 -16.21 -7.96
N GLN A 118 -18.50 -16.44 -8.90
CA GLN A 118 -18.50 -15.76 -10.20
C GLN A 118 -19.40 -14.52 -10.25
N ASP A 119 -20.23 -14.34 -9.24
CA ASP A 119 -21.21 -13.27 -9.13
C ASP A 119 -20.76 -12.10 -8.26
N VAL A 120 -19.54 -12.13 -7.72
CA VAL A 120 -18.96 -11.07 -6.91
C VAL A 120 -18.14 -10.10 -7.79
N THR A 121 -18.27 -8.80 -7.52
CA THR A 121 -17.52 -7.74 -8.23
C THR A 121 -16.56 -6.99 -7.32
N ASN A 122 -16.98 -6.67 -6.08
CA ASN A 122 -16.18 -5.90 -5.15
C ASN A 122 -16.17 -6.54 -3.76
N VAL A 123 -15.01 -6.52 -3.13
CA VAL A 123 -14.80 -6.96 -1.76
C VAL A 123 -14.16 -5.82 -0.97
N PHE A 124 -14.88 -5.30 0.01
CA PHE A 124 -14.38 -4.28 0.91
C PHE A 124 -14.14 -4.90 2.28
N ILE A 125 -12.93 -4.75 2.80
CA ILE A 125 -12.48 -5.33 4.06
C ILE A 125 -12.14 -4.18 5.01
N ARG A 126 -12.63 -4.23 6.24
CA ARG A 126 -12.14 -3.40 7.33
C ARG A 126 -11.31 -4.27 8.26
N SER A 127 -10.02 -3.96 8.37
CA SER A 127 -9.05 -4.71 9.16
C SER A 127 -8.00 -3.75 9.73
N HIS A 128 -7.13 -4.23 10.61
CA HIS A 128 -6.02 -3.46 11.13
C HIS A 128 -4.71 -3.81 10.40
N ILE A 129 -3.86 -2.79 10.18
CA ILE A 129 -2.54 -2.88 9.57
C ILE A 129 -1.49 -2.41 10.57
N ASP A 130 -0.74 -3.35 11.16
CA ASP A 130 0.19 -3.04 12.26
C ASP A 130 1.36 -2.10 11.86
N GLY A 131 1.79 -2.13 10.59
CA GLY A 131 2.98 -1.40 10.11
C GLY A 131 2.74 0.07 9.78
N VAL A 132 1.48 0.56 9.79
CA VAL A 132 1.13 1.94 9.45
C VAL A 132 0.15 2.47 10.49
N LEU A 133 0.50 3.56 11.16
CA LEU A 133 -0.39 4.23 12.10
C LEU A 133 -1.23 5.28 11.37
N ASN A 134 -2.55 5.20 11.51
CA ASN A 134 -3.42 6.23 11.00
C ASN A 134 -3.25 7.52 11.80
N THR A 135 -3.08 8.62 11.10
CA THR A 135 -3.01 9.96 11.70
C THR A 135 -4.36 10.64 11.59
N ASP A 136 -4.44 11.67 10.76
CA ASP A 136 -5.70 12.39 10.50
C ASP A 136 -6.59 11.68 9.47
N ARG A 137 -6.04 10.72 8.74
CA ARG A 137 -6.74 9.97 7.69
C ARG A 137 -6.47 8.48 7.89
N ALA A 138 -7.48 7.65 7.66
CA ALA A 138 -7.35 6.21 7.66
C ALA A 138 -6.77 5.72 6.32
N LEU A 139 -5.85 4.76 6.35
CA LEU A 139 -5.28 4.14 5.17
C LEU A 139 -6.32 3.28 4.45
N LEU A 140 -6.47 3.47 3.15
CA LEU A 140 -7.26 2.61 2.27
C LEU A 140 -6.33 2.00 1.22
N ILE A 141 -6.05 0.70 1.31
CA ILE A 141 -5.33 -0.04 0.27
C ILE A 141 -6.33 -0.52 -0.77
N ILE A 142 -6.03 -0.26 -2.04
CA ILE A 142 -6.85 -0.65 -3.18
C ILE A 142 -6.03 -1.62 -4.03
N ASP A 143 -6.51 -2.88 -4.12
CA ASP A 143 -5.95 -3.88 -5.02
C ASP A 143 -6.50 -3.65 -6.43
N THR A 144 -5.65 -3.29 -7.38
CA THR A 144 -6.08 -3.08 -8.76
C THR A 144 -5.91 -4.35 -9.58
N PRO A 145 -6.84 -4.69 -10.48
CA PRO A 145 -6.63 -5.84 -11.36
C PRO A 145 -5.44 -5.61 -12.28
N GLY A 146 -4.62 -6.64 -12.46
CA GLY A 146 -3.49 -6.61 -13.39
C GLY A 146 -3.95 -6.60 -14.85
N PRO A 147 -3.23 -5.95 -15.80
CA PRO A 147 -3.67 -5.74 -17.18
C PRO A 147 -3.75 -7.03 -18.05
N ASN A 148 -3.13 -8.12 -17.66
CA ASN A 148 -2.90 -9.28 -18.53
C ASN A 148 -3.75 -10.52 -18.29
N ASN A 149 -4.94 -10.40 -17.72
CA ASN A 149 -5.89 -11.48 -17.85
C ASN A 149 -6.53 -11.44 -19.25
N SER A 150 -6.77 -12.60 -19.86
CA SER A 150 -7.32 -12.78 -21.22
C SER A 150 -8.66 -12.09 -21.53
N ARG A 151 -9.11 -11.20 -20.62
CA ARG A 151 -10.28 -10.32 -20.72
C ARG A 151 -9.87 -8.84 -20.65
N THR A 152 -8.84 -8.47 -21.35
CA THR A 152 -8.04 -7.25 -21.29
C THR A 152 -8.80 -5.92 -21.17
N THR A 153 -9.92 -5.74 -21.85
CA THR A 153 -10.66 -4.47 -21.84
C THR A 153 -11.36 -4.15 -20.52
N VAL A 154 -11.73 -5.17 -19.74
CA VAL A 154 -12.42 -4.97 -18.47
C VAL A 154 -11.45 -4.48 -17.38
N HIS A 155 -10.24 -5.03 -17.34
CA HIS A 155 -9.25 -4.67 -16.33
C HIS A 155 -8.68 -3.26 -16.52
N GLU A 156 -8.44 -2.85 -17.77
CA GLU A 156 -8.06 -1.47 -18.09
C GLU A 156 -9.14 -0.49 -17.64
N ASN A 157 -10.40 -0.79 -17.90
CA ASN A 157 -11.52 0.05 -17.47
C ASN A 157 -11.60 0.19 -15.95
N VAL A 158 -11.37 -0.90 -15.19
CA VAL A 158 -11.38 -0.86 -13.72
C VAL A 158 -10.25 0.02 -13.18
N LEU A 159 -9.04 -0.14 -13.71
CA LEU A 159 -7.92 0.74 -13.32
C LEU A 159 -8.22 2.20 -13.66
N HIS A 160 -8.76 2.47 -14.85
CA HIS A 160 -9.18 3.81 -15.24
C HIS A 160 -10.24 4.40 -14.30
N ASP A 161 -11.19 3.59 -13.83
CA ASP A 161 -12.23 4.02 -12.90
C ASP A 161 -11.67 4.32 -11.52
N ILE A 162 -10.76 3.48 -11.00
CA ILE A 162 -10.07 3.73 -9.73
C ILE A 162 -9.30 5.04 -9.81
N VAL A 163 -8.54 5.23 -10.87
CA VAL A 163 -7.74 6.43 -11.10
C VAL A 163 -8.61 7.69 -11.19
N LYS A 164 -9.75 7.63 -11.87
CA LYS A 164 -10.69 8.76 -11.96
C LYS A 164 -11.31 9.11 -10.59
N LYS A 165 -11.46 8.12 -9.71
CA LYS A 165 -12.02 8.31 -8.36
C LYS A 165 -11.00 8.80 -7.34
N MET A 166 -9.70 8.63 -7.60
CA MET A 166 -8.63 9.15 -6.75
C MET A 166 -8.25 10.58 -7.15
N ARG A 167 -8.25 11.48 -6.18
CA ARG A 167 -7.85 12.89 -6.33
C ARG A 167 -6.50 13.17 -5.69
N GLY A 168 -5.98 12.25 -4.90
CA GLY A 168 -4.70 12.31 -4.20
C GLY A 168 -4.35 10.95 -3.62
N GLY A 169 -3.23 10.85 -2.90
CA GLY A 169 -2.75 9.61 -2.32
C GLY A 169 -1.53 9.06 -3.04
N VAL A 170 -1.38 7.73 -3.06
CA VAL A 170 -0.19 7.06 -3.61
C VAL A 170 -0.58 5.98 -4.61
N PHE A 171 0.10 5.96 -5.77
CA PHE A 171 0.24 4.77 -6.58
C PHE A 171 1.48 3.99 -6.12
N LEU A 172 1.28 2.80 -5.59
CA LEU A 172 2.33 1.85 -5.29
C LEU A 172 2.49 0.93 -6.50
N TYR A 173 3.48 1.24 -7.34
CA TYR A 173 3.77 0.44 -8.53
C TYR A 173 4.73 -0.70 -8.20
N LEU A 174 4.29 -1.94 -8.44
CA LEU A 174 5.05 -3.14 -8.11
C LEU A 174 5.74 -3.71 -9.35
N LEU A 175 7.06 -3.66 -9.36
CA LEU A 175 7.93 -4.29 -10.35
C LEU A 175 8.30 -5.70 -9.88
N ASN A 176 8.46 -6.62 -10.82
CA ASN A 176 9.02 -7.95 -10.55
C ASN A 176 10.53 -7.94 -10.79
N ALA A 177 11.34 -8.27 -9.77
CA ALA A 177 12.80 -8.29 -9.86
C ALA A 177 13.31 -9.18 -10.99
N THR A 178 12.65 -10.32 -11.24
CA THR A 178 13.04 -11.31 -12.25
C THR A 178 12.56 -10.96 -13.67
N GLN A 179 11.76 -9.90 -13.85
CA GLN A 179 11.11 -9.56 -15.14
C GLN A 179 11.02 -8.04 -15.34
N LEU A 180 12.13 -7.31 -15.15
CA LEU A 180 12.16 -5.87 -15.38
C LEU A 180 11.99 -5.52 -16.87
N GLY A 181 11.15 -4.53 -17.15
CA GLY A 181 11.08 -3.90 -18.47
C GLY A 181 10.29 -4.68 -19.51
N VAL A 182 9.36 -5.56 -19.12
CA VAL A 182 8.43 -6.20 -20.06
C VAL A 182 7.51 -5.14 -20.70
N TYR A 183 7.01 -5.43 -21.92
CA TYR A 183 6.21 -4.49 -22.71
C TYR A 183 4.99 -3.93 -21.97
N ASP A 184 4.32 -4.80 -21.20
CA ASP A 184 3.11 -4.42 -20.46
C ASP A 184 3.39 -3.43 -19.33
N ASP A 185 4.54 -3.53 -18.67
CA ASP A 185 5.01 -2.55 -17.69
C ASP A 185 5.14 -1.16 -18.31
N LYS A 186 5.73 -1.06 -19.50
CA LYS A 186 5.97 0.21 -20.16
C LYS A 186 4.68 0.96 -20.48
N SER A 187 3.68 0.26 -21.02
CA SER A 187 2.39 0.87 -21.36
C SER A 187 1.66 1.40 -20.13
N LEU A 188 1.66 0.61 -19.06
CA LEU A 188 1.03 0.95 -17.80
C LEU A 188 1.76 2.13 -17.12
N LEU A 189 3.07 2.16 -17.13
CA LEU A 189 3.87 3.26 -16.58
C LEU A 189 3.68 4.58 -17.34
N ILE A 190 3.59 4.52 -18.67
CA ILE A 190 3.29 5.72 -19.48
C ILE A 190 1.90 6.28 -19.10
N PHE A 191 0.91 5.40 -18.92
CA PHE A 191 -0.43 5.79 -18.49
C PHE A 191 -0.42 6.46 -17.11
N LEU A 192 0.23 5.84 -16.11
CA LEU A 192 0.33 6.39 -14.76
C LEU A 192 1.10 7.70 -14.72
N LYS A 193 2.17 7.85 -15.54
CA LYS A 193 2.90 9.11 -15.65
C LYS A 193 1.99 10.27 -16.05
N GLU A 194 1.12 10.07 -17.04
CA GLU A 194 0.19 11.11 -17.48
C GLU A 194 -0.81 11.51 -16.40
N ILE A 195 -1.22 10.55 -15.55
CA ILE A 195 -2.13 10.80 -14.44
C ILE A 195 -1.44 11.63 -13.36
N VAL A 196 -0.26 11.19 -12.91
CA VAL A 196 0.51 11.87 -11.86
C VAL A 196 0.89 13.28 -12.32
N ARG A 197 1.23 13.46 -13.61
CA ARG A 197 1.50 14.78 -14.18
C ARG A 197 0.30 15.73 -14.10
N LYS A 198 -0.91 15.22 -14.29
CA LYS A 198 -2.16 15.99 -14.22
C LYS A 198 -2.66 16.23 -12.79
N ASN A 199 -2.27 15.36 -11.86
CA ASN A 199 -2.74 15.38 -10.47
C ASN A 199 -1.53 15.37 -9.50
N PRO A 200 -0.97 16.54 -9.17
CA PRO A 200 0.22 16.62 -8.31
C PRO A 200 0.03 16.11 -6.88
N GLU A 201 -1.23 15.98 -6.42
CA GLU A 201 -1.59 15.39 -5.12
C GLU A 201 -1.47 13.86 -5.11
N ILE A 202 -1.28 13.22 -6.27
CA ILE A 202 -1.01 11.80 -6.38
C ILE A 202 0.50 11.59 -6.51
N LYS A 203 1.07 10.85 -5.57
CA LYS A 203 2.47 10.42 -5.62
C LYS A 203 2.58 9.03 -6.23
N ILE A 204 3.75 8.68 -6.73
CA ILE A 204 4.07 7.32 -7.15
C ILE A 204 5.34 6.85 -6.46
N VAL A 205 5.32 5.63 -5.95
CA VAL A 205 6.49 4.91 -5.42
C VAL A 205 6.62 3.57 -6.15
N PHE A 206 7.84 3.19 -6.46
CA PHE A 206 8.14 1.94 -7.13
C PHE A 206 8.68 0.94 -6.11
N ALA A 207 8.02 -0.20 -5.95
CA ALA A 207 8.51 -1.31 -5.16
C ALA A 207 9.03 -2.41 -6.09
N ILE A 208 10.27 -2.85 -5.91
CA ILE A 208 10.83 -3.97 -6.65
C ILE A 208 10.68 -5.21 -5.75
N ASN A 209 9.70 -6.04 -6.07
CA ASN A 209 9.38 -7.24 -5.31
C ASN A 209 10.10 -8.49 -5.86
N LYS A 210 10.18 -9.53 -5.03
CA LYS A 210 10.81 -10.81 -5.35
C LYS A 210 12.33 -10.73 -5.45
N VAL A 211 12.94 -9.86 -4.65
CA VAL A 211 14.41 -9.77 -4.60
C VAL A 211 15.04 -11.04 -4.02
N ASP A 212 14.26 -11.85 -3.31
CA ASP A 212 14.61 -13.17 -2.81
C ASP A 212 14.66 -14.28 -3.89
N GLU A 213 14.15 -14.00 -5.11
CA GLU A 213 14.22 -14.89 -6.26
C GLU A 213 15.46 -14.62 -7.16
N LEU A 214 16.30 -13.63 -6.83
CA LEU A 214 17.51 -13.32 -7.59
C LEU A 214 18.61 -14.37 -7.35
N ASP A 215 19.38 -14.63 -8.40
CA ASP A 215 20.59 -15.46 -8.30
C ASP A 215 21.77 -14.58 -7.85
N GLU A 216 22.13 -14.67 -6.57
CA GLU A 216 23.18 -13.84 -5.96
C GLU A 216 24.58 -14.04 -6.58
N GLU A 217 24.82 -15.15 -7.29
CA GLU A 217 26.09 -15.39 -7.99
C GLU A 217 26.22 -14.50 -9.22
N TYR A 218 25.11 -14.11 -9.84
CA TYR A 218 25.10 -13.38 -11.11
C TYR A 218 24.44 -11.99 -11.02
N GLU A 219 23.64 -11.73 -10.01
CA GLU A 219 22.82 -10.53 -9.90
C GLU A 219 23.02 -9.83 -8.55
N SER A 220 23.25 -8.53 -8.58
CA SER A 220 23.34 -7.74 -7.35
C SER A 220 22.09 -6.89 -7.15
N ILE A 221 21.65 -6.75 -5.90
CA ILE A 221 20.53 -5.86 -5.53
C ILE A 221 20.79 -4.41 -5.99
N GLN A 222 22.03 -3.92 -5.86
CA GLN A 222 22.37 -2.58 -6.32
C GLN A 222 22.21 -2.45 -7.84
N GLY A 223 22.72 -3.43 -8.60
CA GLY A 223 22.57 -3.46 -10.06
C GLY A 223 21.11 -3.53 -10.50
N LEU A 224 20.29 -4.32 -9.81
CA LEU A 224 18.85 -4.38 -10.03
C LEU A 224 18.19 -3.01 -9.83
N VAL A 225 18.47 -2.33 -8.72
CA VAL A 225 17.91 -1.01 -8.39
C VAL A 225 18.36 0.04 -9.39
N ASP A 226 19.63 0.04 -9.79
CA ASP A 226 20.17 0.96 -10.80
C ASP A 226 19.53 0.76 -12.17
N ASN A 227 19.34 -0.49 -12.59
CA ASN A 227 18.65 -0.84 -13.83
C ASN A 227 17.18 -0.42 -13.79
N ALA A 228 16.47 -0.67 -12.70
CA ALA A 228 15.09 -0.24 -12.51
C ALA A 228 14.98 1.28 -12.53
N LYS A 229 15.89 1.99 -11.86
CA LYS A 229 15.94 3.45 -11.86
C LYS A 229 16.08 3.98 -13.28
N LYS A 230 17.06 3.47 -14.02
CA LYS A 230 17.29 3.88 -15.41
C LYS A 230 16.06 3.63 -16.27
N TYR A 231 15.46 2.44 -16.16
CA TYR A 231 14.24 2.08 -16.90
C TYR A 231 13.07 3.05 -16.62
N ILE A 232 12.85 3.40 -15.35
CA ILE A 232 11.76 4.30 -14.92
C ILE A 232 12.06 5.74 -15.40
N GLU A 233 13.33 6.19 -15.33
CA GLU A 233 13.76 7.49 -15.82
C GLU A 233 13.67 7.60 -17.35
N ASP A 234 13.96 6.54 -18.11
CA ASP A 234 13.78 6.49 -19.57
C ASP A 234 12.30 6.60 -19.99
N ILE A 235 11.36 6.18 -19.14
CA ILE A 235 9.91 6.41 -19.35
C ILE A 235 9.55 7.88 -19.08
N GLY A 236 10.38 8.61 -18.34
CA GLY A 236 10.24 10.05 -18.07
C GLY A 236 9.77 10.40 -16.66
N PHE A 237 9.90 9.50 -15.70
CA PHE A 237 9.81 9.86 -14.29
C PHE A 237 11.12 10.51 -13.84
N VAL A 238 11.03 11.54 -13.00
CA VAL A 238 12.22 12.28 -12.53
C VAL A 238 12.50 11.91 -11.09
N GLN A 239 13.71 11.39 -10.83
CA GLN A 239 14.16 11.01 -9.49
C GLN A 239 13.12 10.12 -8.77
N PRO A 240 12.82 8.92 -9.28
CA PRO A 240 11.81 8.05 -8.71
C PRO A 240 12.21 7.57 -7.31
N ASP A 241 11.21 7.43 -6.43
CA ASP A 241 11.35 6.73 -5.17
C ASP A 241 11.26 5.21 -5.44
N ILE A 242 12.30 4.45 -5.07
CA ILE A 242 12.43 3.02 -5.36
C ILE A 242 12.75 2.27 -4.07
N ILE A 243 11.98 1.21 -3.79
CA ILE A 243 12.13 0.38 -2.60
C ILE A 243 12.19 -1.09 -3.03
N PRO A 244 13.38 -1.74 -2.97
CA PRO A 244 13.46 -3.19 -3.15
C PRO A 244 12.90 -3.90 -1.93
N LEU A 245 12.17 -5.01 -2.14
CA LEU A 245 11.57 -5.78 -1.05
C LEU A 245 11.29 -7.24 -1.44
N SER A 246 11.12 -8.08 -0.41
CA SER A 246 10.47 -9.39 -0.52
C SER A 246 9.16 -9.39 0.26
N ALA A 247 8.06 -9.34 -0.47
CA ALA A 247 6.72 -9.43 0.13
C ALA A 247 6.48 -10.81 0.73
N ARG A 248 7.05 -11.87 0.14
CA ARG A 248 6.87 -13.25 0.62
C ARG A 248 7.59 -13.49 1.95
N ALA A 249 8.85 -13.08 2.06
CA ALA A 249 9.61 -13.17 3.30
C ALA A 249 8.92 -12.35 4.40
N ALA A 250 8.54 -11.11 4.10
CA ALA A 250 7.85 -10.24 5.06
C ALA A 250 6.54 -10.86 5.58
N LEU A 251 5.73 -11.46 4.69
CA LEU A 251 4.49 -12.13 5.09
C LEU A 251 4.76 -13.31 6.03
N LEU A 252 5.70 -14.19 5.68
CA LEU A 252 6.03 -15.37 6.48
C LEU A 252 6.56 -14.97 7.85
N PHE A 253 7.45 -13.98 7.93
CA PHE A 253 8.02 -13.51 9.19
C PHE A 253 6.95 -12.88 10.09
N LYS A 254 6.04 -12.07 9.52
CA LYS A 254 4.92 -11.49 10.26
C LYS A 254 3.93 -12.57 10.75
N LYS A 255 3.65 -13.60 9.94
CA LYS A 255 2.82 -14.74 10.36
C LYS A 255 3.42 -15.44 11.59
N VAL A 256 4.74 -15.67 11.61
CA VAL A 256 5.43 -16.29 12.76
C VAL A 256 5.42 -15.34 13.96
N LEU A 257 5.71 -14.05 13.77
CA LEU A 257 5.69 -13.04 14.83
C LEU A 257 4.32 -12.98 15.54
N THR A 258 3.24 -13.10 14.77
CA THR A 258 1.85 -13.09 15.28
C THR A 258 1.34 -14.48 15.65
N LYS A 259 2.21 -15.51 15.69
CA LYS A 259 1.91 -16.89 16.06
C LYS A 259 0.83 -17.55 15.19
N GLN A 260 0.76 -17.19 13.92
CA GLN A 260 -0.09 -17.87 12.96
C GLN A 260 0.55 -19.20 12.55
N GLU A 261 -0.31 -20.20 12.30
CA GLU A 261 0.18 -21.51 11.83
C GLU A 261 0.68 -21.42 10.39
N LEU A 262 1.88 -21.96 10.16
CA LEU A 262 2.45 -22.13 8.83
C LEU A 262 2.14 -23.53 8.30
N THR A 263 1.78 -23.61 7.02
CA THR A 263 1.72 -24.89 6.29
C THR A 263 3.11 -25.56 6.24
N ARG A 264 3.15 -26.86 5.89
CA ARG A 264 4.42 -27.56 5.72
C ARG A 264 5.34 -26.87 4.70
N LYS A 265 4.76 -26.40 3.58
CA LYS A 265 5.52 -25.70 2.54
C LYS A 265 6.08 -24.37 3.07
N GLU A 266 5.26 -23.60 3.77
CA GLU A 266 5.67 -22.32 4.35
C GLU A 266 6.76 -22.46 5.41
N LYS A 267 6.75 -23.54 6.21
CA LYS A 267 7.82 -23.82 7.18
C LYS A 267 9.17 -24.05 6.50
N MET A 268 9.19 -24.79 5.40
CA MET A 268 10.40 -25.01 4.63
C MET A 268 10.93 -23.74 3.99
N GLU A 269 10.02 -22.95 3.41
CA GLU A 269 10.33 -21.67 2.78
C GLU A 269 10.80 -20.63 3.81
N PHE A 270 10.16 -20.59 4.98
CA PHE A 270 10.54 -19.72 6.09
C PHE A 270 12.01 -19.92 6.52
N ILE A 271 12.47 -21.17 6.65
CA ILE A 271 13.85 -21.46 7.07
C ILE A 271 14.85 -20.84 6.08
N GLY A 272 14.69 -21.11 4.78
CA GLY A 272 15.63 -20.58 3.79
C GLY A 272 15.58 -19.05 3.68
N LEU A 273 14.38 -18.45 3.75
CA LEU A 273 14.24 -16.99 3.73
C LEU A 273 14.77 -16.37 5.04
N TYR A 274 14.58 -17.01 6.19
CA TYR A 274 15.09 -16.49 7.45
C TYR A 274 16.62 -16.45 7.45
N ASP A 275 17.26 -17.53 7.03
CA ASP A 275 18.73 -17.60 6.91
C ASP A 275 19.26 -16.47 5.99
N LEU A 276 18.56 -16.16 4.89
CA LEU A 276 18.92 -15.09 3.97
C LEU A 276 18.80 -13.71 4.61
N TYR A 277 17.67 -13.42 5.27
CA TYR A 277 17.35 -12.10 5.82
C TYR A 277 17.86 -11.84 7.24
N GLU A 278 18.32 -12.87 7.97
CA GLU A 278 19.04 -12.71 9.23
C GLU A 278 20.40 -12.05 8.99
N ALA A 279 21.03 -12.34 7.86
CA ALA A 279 22.31 -11.75 7.47
C ALA A 279 22.21 -10.24 7.32
N THR A 280 23.13 -9.50 7.95
CA THR A 280 23.16 -8.03 7.91
C THR A 280 23.45 -7.47 6.52
N ASP A 281 24.00 -8.27 5.61
CA ASP A 281 24.35 -7.85 4.26
C ASP A 281 23.16 -7.89 3.31
N PHE A 282 22.22 -8.83 3.50
CA PHE A 282 20.98 -8.90 2.72
C PHE A 282 19.89 -8.00 3.32
N ASN A 283 20.14 -6.70 3.28
CA ASN A 283 19.29 -5.68 3.88
C ASN A 283 18.80 -4.67 2.83
N MET A 284 17.56 -4.81 2.41
CA MET A 284 16.95 -4.01 1.35
C MET A 284 16.88 -2.51 1.67
N ARG A 285 16.89 -2.14 2.95
CA ARG A 285 16.92 -0.73 3.38
C ARG A 285 18.15 0.02 2.86
N LYS A 286 19.28 -0.67 2.66
CA LYS A 286 20.52 -0.06 2.15
C LYS A 286 20.39 0.39 0.69
N TYR A 287 19.53 -0.25 -0.08
CA TYR A 287 19.39 -0.07 -1.51
C TYR A 287 18.19 0.80 -1.91
N ALA A 288 17.34 1.17 -0.95
CA ALA A 288 16.19 2.01 -1.22
C ALA A 288 16.60 3.44 -1.63
N ILE A 289 15.99 3.92 -2.70
CA ILE A 289 16.13 5.30 -3.19
C ILE A 289 14.86 6.05 -2.82
N THR A 290 14.90 6.84 -1.74
CA THR A 290 13.77 7.66 -1.34
C THR A 290 14.25 9.04 -0.90
N LYS A 291 13.50 10.08 -1.26
CA LYS A 291 13.87 11.47 -0.91
C LYS A 291 13.60 11.78 0.57
N GLU A 292 12.67 11.06 1.17
CA GLU A 292 12.07 11.44 2.44
C GLU A 292 12.53 10.61 3.65
N LEU A 293 13.19 9.46 3.43
CA LEU A 293 13.51 8.49 4.48
C LEU A 293 14.98 8.49 4.94
N LYS A 294 15.84 9.34 4.39
CA LYS A 294 17.29 9.35 4.68
C LYS A 294 17.69 9.64 6.13
N ASN A 295 16.75 10.07 7.00
CA ASN A 295 17.06 10.57 8.35
C ASN A 295 16.39 9.81 9.50
N GLN A 296 15.88 8.60 9.32
CA GLN A 296 15.31 7.81 10.43
C GLN A 296 16.07 6.49 10.59
N ALA A 297 17.10 6.50 11.44
CA ALA A 297 17.58 5.31 12.09
C ALA A 297 16.76 5.14 13.38
N GLU A 298 15.69 4.36 13.36
CA GLU A 298 15.03 3.95 14.58
C GLU A 298 15.76 2.73 15.15
N ILE A 299 16.34 2.93 16.32
CA ILE A 299 16.86 1.85 17.16
C ILE A 299 15.64 1.32 17.93
N ILE A 300 15.21 0.11 17.58
CA ILE A 300 14.20 -0.61 18.37
C ILE A 300 14.97 -1.35 19.47
N ASP A 301 14.88 -0.79 20.69
CA ASP A 301 15.44 -1.41 21.89
C ASP A 301 14.49 -2.51 22.36
N GLY A 302 14.86 -3.79 22.21
CA GLY A 302 14.02 -4.93 22.58
C GLY A 302 14.79 -6.09 23.16
N THR A 303 14.58 -6.33 24.43
CA THR A 303 15.05 -7.48 25.19
C THR A 303 14.21 -8.72 24.92
N ASN A 304 14.56 -9.52 23.91
CA ASN A 304 14.48 -11.00 23.87
C ASN A 304 14.86 -11.50 22.48
N TYR A 305 15.88 -12.31 22.41
CA TYR A 305 16.63 -12.71 21.22
C TYR A 305 15.77 -13.19 20.04
N SER A 306 14.69 -13.92 20.24
CA SER A 306 13.85 -14.46 19.15
C SER A 306 12.95 -13.42 18.47
N VAL A 307 12.36 -12.50 19.21
CA VAL A 307 11.47 -11.44 18.66
C VAL A 307 12.31 -10.33 18.03
N GLY A 308 13.48 -10.01 18.61
CA GLY A 308 14.43 -9.04 18.05
C GLY A 308 14.97 -9.47 16.70
N ASP A 309 15.40 -10.71 16.58
CA ASP A 309 15.97 -11.27 15.34
C ASP A 309 14.91 -11.31 14.24
N LEU A 310 13.68 -11.70 14.56
CA LEU A 310 12.57 -11.73 13.62
C LEU A 310 12.15 -10.30 13.15
N ASN A 311 12.13 -9.34 14.05
CA ASN A 311 11.88 -7.93 13.70
C ASN A 311 13.00 -7.38 12.82
N GLN A 312 14.26 -7.76 13.06
CA GLN A 312 15.38 -7.38 12.21
C GLN A 312 15.26 -8.01 10.81
N ALA A 313 14.92 -9.30 10.72
CA ALA A 313 14.68 -9.96 9.46
C ALA A 313 13.51 -9.30 8.68
N ILE A 314 12.40 -8.97 9.34
CA ILE A 314 11.29 -8.20 8.74
C ILE A 314 11.80 -6.86 8.21
N ALA A 315 12.59 -6.12 8.98
CA ALA A 315 13.16 -4.85 8.54
C ALA A 315 14.07 -5.02 7.31
N ASN A 316 14.87 -6.09 7.27
CA ASN A 316 15.76 -6.38 6.16
C ASN A 316 15.04 -6.74 4.86
N THR A 317 13.80 -7.26 4.92
CA THR A 317 12.98 -7.51 3.71
C THR A 317 12.61 -6.26 2.93
N GLY A 318 12.78 -5.05 3.48
CA GLY A 318 12.37 -3.78 2.87
C GLY A 318 10.92 -3.37 3.13
N ILE A 319 10.07 -4.24 3.70
CA ILE A 319 8.65 -3.94 3.92
C ILE A 319 8.46 -2.75 4.86
N THR A 320 9.28 -2.61 5.90
CA THR A 320 9.22 -1.50 6.86
C THR A 320 9.57 -0.14 6.20
N MET A 321 10.38 -0.14 5.15
CA MET A 321 10.65 1.06 4.35
C MET A 321 9.40 1.50 3.58
N LEU A 322 8.67 0.54 3.01
CA LEU A 322 7.42 0.82 2.32
C LEU A 322 6.34 1.31 3.29
N GLU A 323 6.18 0.68 4.45
CA GLU A 323 5.27 1.10 5.51
C GLU A 323 5.58 2.54 5.96
N SER A 324 6.85 2.84 6.21
CA SER A 324 7.32 4.19 6.58
C SER A 324 7.07 5.20 5.47
N TYR A 325 7.22 4.82 4.19
CA TYR A 325 6.90 5.70 3.06
C TYR A 325 5.40 6.04 3.01
N ILE A 326 4.54 5.03 3.14
CA ILE A 326 3.08 5.20 3.17
C ILE A 326 2.67 6.11 4.34
N GLN A 327 3.19 5.84 5.54
CA GLN A 327 2.96 6.65 6.75
C GLN A 327 3.31 8.12 6.50
N LYS A 328 4.46 8.37 5.92
CA LYS A 328 4.95 9.73 5.68
C LYS A 328 4.14 10.45 4.60
N ALA A 329 3.76 9.76 3.54
CA ALA A 329 2.88 10.31 2.52
C ALA A 329 1.51 10.67 3.09
N GLN A 330 0.97 9.87 4.01
CA GLN A 330 -0.26 10.12 4.72
C GLN A 330 -0.17 11.39 5.58
N ILE A 331 0.90 11.55 6.37
CA ILE A 331 1.15 12.73 7.22
C ILE A 331 1.25 14.01 6.37
N LEU A 332 1.98 13.96 5.26
CA LEU A 332 2.13 15.10 4.35
C LEU A 332 0.80 15.53 3.73
N SER A 333 -0.09 14.58 3.44
CA SER A 333 -1.41 14.86 2.88
C SER A 333 -2.36 15.55 3.87
N SER A 334 -2.13 15.41 5.17
CA SER A 334 -2.98 16.01 6.23
C SER A 334 -2.80 17.52 6.40
N GLY A 335 -1.81 18.11 5.73
CA GLY A 335 -1.52 19.55 5.81
C GLY A 335 -0.82 20.00 7.09
N GLN A 336 -0.50 19.08 8.01
CA GLN A 336 0.17 19.42 9.28
C GLN A 336 1.61 19.92 9.10
N ILE A 337 2.27 19.67 7.96
CA ILE A 337 3.67 20.04 7.70
C ILE A 337 3.82 21.17 6.66
N LYS A 338 2.77 21.87 6.27
CA LYS A 338 2.90 23.03 5.33
C LYS A 338 3.86 24.13 5.82
N ASN A 339 4.25 24.12 7.09
CA ASN A 339 5.11 25.16 7.68
C ASN A 339 6.61 24.84 7.78
N THR A 340 7.06 23.62 7.44
CA THR A 340 8.48 23.25 7.66
C THR A 340 9.31 23.03 6.38
N LEU A 341 8.69 22.99 5.21
CA LEU A 341 9.37 22.81 3.93
C LEU A 341 9.09 23.98 2.96
N LYS A 342 9.42 25.19 3.37
CA LYS A 342 9.82 26.24 2.42
C LYS A 342 11.23 25.92 1.95
N VAL A 343 11.38 24.94 1.09
CA VAL A 343 12.59 24.80 0.28
C VAL A 343 12.60 25.95 -0.72
N ARG A 344 13.52 26.88 -0.53
CA ARG A 344 13.85 27.91 -1.50
C ARG A 344 14.29 27.21 -2.78
N ILE A 345 13.45 27.24 -3.80
CA ILE A 345 13.87 27.05 -5.18
C ILE A 345 14.52 28.36 -5.59
N LYS A 346 15.83 28.35 -5.77
CA LYS A 346 16.57 29.33 -6.57
C LYS A 346 16.72 28.77 -7.97
#